data_645cbaa25644a90ff127176609d9820f
#
_entry.id   645cbaa25644a90ff127176609d9820f
#
_cell.length_a   1.000
_cell.length_b   1.000
_cell.length_c   1.000
_cell.angle_alpha   90.00
_cell.angle_beta   90.00
_cell.angle_gamma   90.00
#
_symmetry.space_group_name_H-M   'P 1'
#
loop_
_entity.id
_entity.type
_entity.pdbx_description
1 polymer ?
#
loop_
_entity_poly.entity_id
_entity_poly.type
_entity_poly.pdbx_seq_one_letter_code
_entity_poly.pdbx_strand_id
1 'polypeptide(L)'
;MLKKLTLAMLTTSMLASTALANGPELLIQDFVGTLKIENSAAGNISVTRDANMKGVNLIEQGDSLKIDGGISKPDGNKCKGYYGSFDINMFKKNTSGEFGGYEDLEDYPQMTIMVPKETVLIIENSIAFLTAENLGATDLDLRYCGKVNLGDVMGELRANIRGSADVTALDVGDVAVTIKGSGDLDVQNAGFVSLSVTGSGDAEFENVKSADVKVTGSGDVDFGNIDGALAAVSRGSGDIDAGDVAGDFTYDAGGSGDLDIGDVMGTRIAITVSGSGDVNIDGGDVKILNISASGASEVDYDGTAENADLIATGASDIYVGKVTDEVRSKERGAAEISIRD
;
A
#
# COMPACT_ATOMS: atom_id res chain seq x y z
N MET A 1 15.40 -37.91 -12.04
CA MET A 1 14.00 -37.91 -11.54
C MET A 1 13.74 -36.52 -10.98
N LEU A 2 13.18 -35.63 -11.77
CA LEU A 2 12.87 -34.27 -11.34
C LEU A 2 11.73 -34.32 -10.31
N LYS A 3 12.00 -34.01 -9.06
CA LYS A 3 10.94 -33.69 -8.10
C LYS A 3 10.39 -32.32 -8.47
N LYS A 4 9.14 -32.29 -8.93
CA LYS A 4 8.36 -31.06 -9.06
C LYS A 4 8.27 -30.40 -7.68
N LEU A 5 8.94 -29.28 -7.53
CA LEU A 5 8.71 -28.38 -6.40
C LEU A 5 7.35 -27.73 -6.66
N THR A 6 6.33 -28.22 -6.01
CA THR A 6 5.02 -27.60 -6.01
C THR A 6 5.11 -26.41 -5.07
N LEU A 7 5.16 -25.21 -5.65
CA LEU A 7 4.97 -23.97 -4.93
C LEU A 7 3.59 -24.04 -4.28
N ALA A 8 3.54 -24.25 -2.99
CA ALA A 8 2.32 -24.16 -2.24
C ALA A 8 1.92 -22.67 -2.22
N MET A 9 0.98 -22.30 -3.09
CA MET A 9 0.23 -21.06 -2.89
C MET A 9 -0.41 -21.16 -1.50
N LEU A 10 0.14 -20.43 -0.54
CA LEU A 10 -0.59 -20.10 0.65
C LEU A 10 -1.77 -19.23 0.21
N THR A 11 -2.91 -19.88 0.05
CA THR A 11 -4.18 -19.17 0.11
C THR A 11 -4.34 -18.76 1.56
N THR A 12 -3.85 -17.58 1.91
CA THR A 12 -4.26 -16.91 3.14
C THR A 12 -5.75 -16.63 3.00
N SER A 13 -6.53 -17.57 3.53
CA SER A 13 -7.90 -17.29 3.93
C SER A 13 -7.82 -16.06 4.85
N MET A 14 -8.52 -14.98 4.48
CA MET A 14 -8.81 -13.89 5.39
C MET A 14 -9.45 -14.48 6.64
N LEU A 15 -8.65 -14.80 7.63
CA LEU A 15 -9.11 -14.92 9.00
C LEU A 15 -9.37 -13.46 9.42
N ALA A 16 -10.64 -13.11 9.48
CA ALA A 16 -11.08 -11.93 10.22
C ALA A 16 -10.52 -12.08 11.64
N SER A 17 -9.36 -11.50 11.91
CA SER A 17 -8.85 -11.40 13.27
C SER A 17 -9.70 -10.34 13.97
N THR A 18 -10.63 -10.80 14.78
CA THR A 18 -11.42 -10.01 15.73
C THR A 18 -10.54 -9.53 16.90
N ALA A 19 -9.48 -8.83 16.60
CA ALA A 19 -8.69 -8.10 17.57
C ALA A 19 -8.65 -6.62 17.16
N LEU A 20 -9.81 -6.06 16.87
CA LEU A 20 -9.98 -4.61 16.85
C LEU A 20 -9.86 -4.11 18.29
N ALA A 21 -9.06 -3.07 18.48
CA ALA A 21 -8.70 -2.47 19.74
C ALA A 21 -9.89 -2.28 20.71
N ASN A 22 -9.61 -2.33 22.01
CA ASN A 22 -10.58 -2.07 23.09
C ASN A 22 -10.91 -0.56 23.25
N GLY A 23 -11.08 0.17 22.13
CA GLY A 23 -11.41 1.59 22.12
C GLY A 23 -12.87 1.86 21.67
N PRO A 24 -13.38 3.07 21.87
CA PRO A 24 -14.66 3.50 21.30
C PRO A 24 -14.59 3.45 19.77
N GLU A 25 -15.71 3.19 19.12
CA GLU A 25 -15.83 3.09 17.67
C GLU A 25 -16.50 4.34 17.09
N LEU A 26 -15.90 4.90 16.04
CA LEU A 26 -16.50 5.92 15.20
C LEU A 26 -16.79 5.33 13.82
N LEU A 27 -18.04 4.97 13.57
CA LEU A 27 -18.50 4.48 12.27
C LEU A 27 -19.08 5.64 11.45
N ILE A 28 -18.53 5.87 10.26
CA ILE A 28 -19.02 6.84 9.28
C ILE A 28 -19.48 6.07 8.05
N GLN A 29 -20.76 6.15 7.75
CA GLN A 29 -21.33 5.37 6.65
C GLN A 29 -22.23 6.23 5.76
N ASP A 30 -22.28 5.88 4.46
CA ASP A 30 -23.16 6.52 3.48
C ASP A 30 -23.04 8.06 3.47
N PHE A 31 -21.81 8.56 3.65
CA PHE A 31 -21.51 9.96 3.88
C PHE A 31 -20.79 10.58 2.68
N VAL A 32 -21.11 11.83 2.39
CA VAL A 32 -20.37 12.70 1.48
C VAL A 32 -20.13 14.03 2.17
N GLY A 33 -18.87 14.44 2.33
CA GLY A 33 -18.55 15.71 2.97
C GLY A 33 -17.18 15.78 3.59
N THR A 34 -16.96 16.78 4.45
CA THR A 34 -15.69 17.07 5.11
C THR A 34 -15.74 16.74 6.59
N LEU A 35 -14.71 16.06 7.07
CA LEU A 35 -14.57 15.60 8.44
C LEU A 35 -13.22 16.03 9.02
N LYS A 36 -13.25 16.58 10.23
CA LYS A 36 -12.05 16.81 11.03
C LYS A 36 -12.17 16.01 12.32
N ILE A 37 -11.24 15.10 12.56
CA ILE A 37 -11.17 14.29 13.77
C ILE A 37 -9.99 14.79 14.59
N GLU A 38 -10.27 15.24 15.81
CA GLU A 38 -9.27 15.74 16.75
C GLU A 38 -9.25 14.89 18.01
N ASN A 39 -8.09 14.76 18.64
CA ASN A 39 -7.99 14.01 19.88
C ASN A 39 -8.49 14.80 21.08
N SER A 40 -9.17 14.11 21.96
CA SER A 40 -9.69 14.62 23.23
C SER A 40 -9.22 13.78 24.40
N ALA A 41 -8.97 14.43 25.53
CA ALA A 41 -8.75 13.73 26.78
C ALA A 41 -10.05 13.19 27.41
N ALA A 42 -11.22 13.53 26.86
CA ALA A 42 -12.50 12.98 27.28
C ALA A 42 -12.63 11.53 26.81
N GLY A 43 -13.17 10.66 27.62
CA GLY A 43 -13.32 9.22 27.31
C GLY A 43 -14.46 8.91 26.36
N ASN A 44 -15.14 9.90 25.79
CA ASN A 44 -16.27 9.75 24.90
C ASN A 44 -16.09 10.54 23.60
N ILE A 45 -16.76 10.10 22.55
CA ILE A 45 -16.81 10.80 21.26
C ILE A 45 -17.83 11.93 21.34
N SER A 46 -17.48 13.11 20.82
CA SER A 46 -18.39 14.24 20.72
C SER A 46 -18.28 14.92 19.35
N VAL A 47 -19.39 15.49 18.86
CA VAL A 47 -19.49 16.10 17.53
C VAL A 47 -19.87 17.55 17.64
N THR A 48 -19.12 18.40 16.97
CA THR A 48 -19.53 19.76 16.63
C THR A 48 -20.03 19.78 15.20
N ARG A 49 -21.25 20.23 15.01
CA ARG A 49 -21.89 20.34 13.70
C ARG A 49 -21.58 21.71 13.13
N ASP A 50 -20.68 21.75 12.14
CA ASP A 50 -20.18 23.03 11.64
C ASP A 50 -21.09 23.61 10.55
N ALA A 51 -21.46 22.81 9.53
CA ALA A 51 -22.33 23.27 8.43
C ALA A 51 -23.09 22.13 7.74
N ASN A 52 -24.20 22.45 7.09
CA ASN A 52 -24.93 21.65 6.11
C ASN A 52 -25.35 20.22 6.56
N MET A 53 -25.69 20.05 7.82
CA MET A 53 -26.03 18.78 8.46
C MET A 53 -27.39 18.18 8.07
N LYS A 54 -28.05 18.72 7.04
CA LYS A 54 -29.36 18.22 6.62
C LYS A 54 -29.23 16.77 6.07
N GLY A 55 -29.99 15.86 6.68
CA GLY A 55 -30.02 14.46 6.30
C GLY A 55 -28.98 13.58 7.02
N VAL A 56 -28.05 14.17 7.78
CA VAL A 56 -27.08 13.41 8.57
C VAL A 56 -27.69 13.02 9.92
N ASN A 57 -27.63 11.73 10.23
CA ASN A 57 -28.09 11.16 11.49
C ASN A 57 -26.91 10.78 12.37
N LEU A 58 -26.94 11.20 13.62
CA LEU A 58 -25.97 10.79 14.66
C LEU A 58 -26.64 9.80 15.59
N ILE A 59 -26.05 8.63 15.75
CA ILE A 59 -26.57 7.54 16.57
C ILE A 59 -25.52 7.15 17.61
N GLU A 60 -25.76 7.51 18.84
CA GLU A 60 -24.89 7.17 19.98
C GLU A 60 -25.15 5.74 20.47
N GLN A 61 -24.09 4.97 20.69
CA GLN A 61 -24.13 3.59 21.18
C GLN A 61 -23.07 3.37 22.28
N GLY A 62 -23.43 3.72 23.52
CA GLY A 62 -22.47 3.73 24.61
C GLY A 62 -21.39 4.78 24.40
N ASP A 63 -20.11 4.35 24.37
CA ASP A 63 -18.97 5.24 24.09
C ASP A 63 -18.68 5.39 22.59
N SER A 64 -19.42 4.69 21.73
CA SER A 64 -19.27 4.67 20.28
C SER A 64 -20.31 5.57 19.59
N LEU A 65 -19.96 6.04 18.39
CA LEU A 65 -20.81 6.92 17.57
C LEU A 65 -20.89 6.42 16.15
N LYS A 66 -22.11 6.33 15.63
CA LYS A 66 -22.36 6.14 14.20
C LYS A 66 -22.85 7.43 13.56
N ILE A 67 -22.24 7.80 12.47
CA ILE A 67 -22.65 8.91 11.58
C ILE A 67 -23.17 8.30 10.29
N ASP A 68 -24.45 8.51 10.02
CA ASP A 68 -25.11 8.07 8.80
C ASP A 68 -25.46 9.27 7.93
N GLY A 69 -24.80 9.42 6.79
CA GLY A 69 -24.99 10.52 5.85
C GLY A 69 -26.24 10.40 5.00
N GLY A 70 -26.93 9.24 5.04
CA GLY A 70 -28.18 9.03 4.30
C GLY A 70 -28.02 8.87 2.79
N ILE A 71 -26.80 8.80 2.27
CA ILE A 71 -26.49 8.70 0.83
C ILE A 71 -26.08 7.26 0.50
N SER A 72 -27.04 6.35 0.46
CA SER A 72 -26.80 4.90 0.26
C SER A 72 -26.11 4.51 -1.05
N LYS A 73 -26.06 5.42 -2.02
CA LYS A 73 -25.32 5.27 -3.28
C LYS A 73 -24.63 6.58 -3.62
N PRO A 74 -23.43 6.83 -3.10
CA PRO A 74 -22.63 7.96 -3.56
C PRO A 74 -22.49 7.90 -5.08
N ASP A 75 -22.79 8.98 -5.76
CA ASP A 75 -22.70 9.03 -7.23
C ASP A 75 -21.25 9.37 -7.63
N GLY A 76 -20.60 8.51 -8.40
CA GLY A 76 -19.26 8.79 -8.95
C GLY A 76 -19.20 10.04 -9.84
N ASN A 77 -20.33 10.59 -10.28
CA ASN A 77 -20.37 11.89 -10.93
C ASN A 77 -19.99 13.03 -9.98
N LYS A 78 -20.10 12.84 -8.68
CA LYS A 78 -19.65 13.80 -7.65
C LYS A 78 -18.15 14.03 -7.68
N CYS A 79 -17.38 13.11 -8.26
CA CYS A 79 -15.92 13.19 -8.41
C CYS A 79 -15.45 13.85 -9.71
N LYS A 80 -16.36 14.16 -10.65
CA LYS A 80 -15.98 14.78 -11.92
C LYS A 80 -15.59 16.24 -11.72
N GLY A 81 -14.34 16.59 -12.05
CA GLY A 81 -13.83 17.96 -11.96
C GLY A 81 -12.99 18.23 -10.71
N TYR A 82 -12.81 17.27 -9.83
CA TYR A 82 -11.88 17.41 -8.72
C TYR A 82 -10.43 17.27 -9.22
N TYR A 83 -9.84 18.41 -9.57
CA TYR A 83 -8.42 18.58 -9.89
C TYR A 83 -7.85 19.67 -8.96
N GLY A 84 -7.65 19.35 -7.69
CA GLY A 84 -7.08 20.31 -6.76
C GLY A 84 -6.13 19.65 -5.78
N SER A 85 -4.95 20.23 -5.61
CA SER A 85 -4.09 19.90 -4.48
C SER A 85 -4.82 20.26 -3.18
N PHE A 86 -5.10 19.28 -2.37
CA PHE A 86 -5.69 19.45 -1.06
C PHE A 86 -4.61 19.99 -0.12
N ASP A 87 -4.65 21.27 0.23
CA ASP A 87 -3.77 21.84 1.22
C ASP A 87 -4.36 21.59 2.62
N ILE A 88 -3.54 21.06 3.55
CA ILE A 88 -3.87 20.83 4.97
C ILE A 88 -4.39 22.10 5.66
N ASN A 89 -4.18 23.27 5.06
CA ASN A 89 -4.69 24.56 5.50
C ASN A 89 -6.13 24.87 5.08
N MET A 90 -6.92 23.88 4.61
CA MET A 90 -8.26 24.06 4.06
C MET A 90 -9.31 24.67 5.03
N PHE A 91 -8.99 24.79 6.31
CA PHE A 91 -9.82 25.59 7.25
C PHE A 91 -9.58 27.10 7.16
N LYS A 92 -8.69 27.57 6.25
CA LYS A 92 -8.53 28.97 5.91
C LYS A 92 -9.02 29.20 4.48
N LYS A 93 -10.27 29.65 4.39
CA LYS A 93 -10.89 30.43 3.32
C LYS A 93 -10.10 30.58 2.03
N ASN A 94 -10.51 29.97 0.96
CA ASN A 94 -10.20 30.05 -0.46
C ASN A 94 -9.60 28.75 -1.03
N THR A 95 -10.41 27.74 -1.17
CA THR A 95 -10.22 26.73 -2.20
C THR A 95 -11.55 26.52 -2.88
N SER A 96 -11.77 27.19 -4.00
CA SER A 96 -12.80 26.87 -4.96
C SER A 96 -12.41 25.57 -5.67
N GLY A 97 -12.64 24.43 -5.03
CA GLY A 97 -12.59 23.12 -5.64
C GLY A 97 -14.00 22.76 -6.08
N GLU A 98 -14.27 22.75 -7.36
CA GLU A 98 -15.54 22.26 -7.88
C GLU A 98 -15.64 20.76 -7.65
N PHE A 99 -16.45 20.36 -6.68
CA PHE A 99 -16.78 18.97 -6.43
C PHE A 99 -17.88 18.53 -7.41
N GLY A 100 -17.56 17.64 -8.33
CA GLY A 100 -18.52 17.13 -9.31
C GLY A 100 -18.93 18.11 -10.42
N GLY A 101 -18.17 19.19 -10.60
CA GLY A 101 -18.37 20.14 -11.69
C GLY A 101 -19.60 21.05 -11.56
N TYR A 102 -20.40 20.93 -10.49
CA TYR A 102 -21.62 21.70 -10.28
C TYR A 102 -21.96 22.01 -8.81
N GLU A 103 -21.27 21.43 -7.85
CA GLU A 103 -21.53 21.63 -6.42
C GLU A 103 -20.21 21.84 -5.67
N ASP A 104 -20.11 22.87 -4.88
CA ASP A 104 -18.93 23.14 -4.06
C ASP A 104 -18.89 22.17 -2.85
N LEU A 105 -17.69 21.79 -2.42
CA LEU A 105 -17.51 20.95 -1.22
C LEU A 105 -18.13 21.60 0.03
N GLU A 106 -18.24 22.94 0.04
CA GLU A 106 -18.91 23.73 1.08
C GLU A 106 -20.41 23.46 1.18
N ASP A 107 -21.07 22.94 0.14
CA ASP A 107 -22.49 22.60 0.14
C ASP A 107 -22.79 21.28 0.86
N TYR A 108 -21.75 20.48 1.14
CA TYR A 108 -21.86 19.20 1.83
C TYR A 108 -21.66 19.34 3.35
N PRO A 109 -22.09 18.34 4.13
CA PRO A 109 -21.89 18.30 5.57
C PRO A 109 -20.43 18.49 5.98
N GLN A 110 -20.21 19.32 6.98
CA GLN A 110 -18.92 19.59 7.59
C GLN A 110 -19.03 19.37 9.11
N MET A 111 -18.11 18.58 9.65
CA MET A 111 -18.13 18.22 11.07
C MET A 111 -16.71 18.20 11.67
N THR A 112 -16.62 18.67 12.91
CA THR A 112 -15.47 18.40 13.78
C THR A 112 -15.87 17.37 14.83
N ILE A 113 -15.10 16.31 14.97
CA ILE A 113 -15.36 15.19 15.87
C ILE A 113 -14.18 15.08 16.83
N MET A 114 -14.47 15.17 18.12
CA MET A 114 -13.48 14.97 19.16
C MET A 114 -13.51 13.52 19.62
N VAL A 115 -12.37 12.83 19.59
CA VAL A 115 -12.28 11.39 19.91
C VAL A 115 -11.14 11.09 20.87
N PRO A 116 -11.21 10.05 21.72
CA PRO A 116 -10.06 9.46 22.37
C PRO A 116 -9.04 8.93 21.35
N LYS A 117 -7.74 8.94 21.66
CA LYS A 117 -6.67 8.50 20.75
C LYS A 117 -6.78 7.03 20.31
N GLU A 118 -7.34 6.18 21.17
CA GLU A 118 -7.56 4.76 20.90
C GLU A 118 -8.83 4.46 20.10
N THR A 119 -9.52 5.50 19.61
CA THR A 119 -10.77 5.32 18.84
C THR A 119 -10.51 4.54 17.56
N VAL A 120 -11.34 3.54 17.33
CA VAL A 120 -11.38 2.80 16.05
C VAL A 120 -12.21 3.60 15.05
N LEU A 121 -11.61 3.99 13.93
CA LEU A 121 -12.30 4.66 12.84
C LEU A 121 -12.73 3.65 11.79
N ILE A 122 -14.00 3.65 11.43
CA ILE A 122 -14.55 2.86 10.33
C ILE A 122 -15.25 3.79 9.35
N ILE A 123 -14.85 3.74 8.08
CA ILE A 123 -15.51 4.48 6.99
C ILE A 123 -16.04 3.49 5.98
N GLU A 124 -17.36 3.51 5.74
CA GLU A 124 -18.01 2.63 4.80
C GLU A 124 -18.79 3.41 3.74
N ASN A 125 -18.65 2.99 2.47
CA ASN A 125 -19.45 3.47 1.35
C ASN A 125 -19.57 5.01 1.30
N SER A 126 -18.46 5.72 1.50
CA SER A 126 -18.43 7.17 1.66
C SER A 126 -17.48 7.84 0.68
N ILE A 127 -17.73 9.12 0.40
CA ILE A 127 -16.81 10.05 -0.23
C ILE A 127 -16.41 11.04 0.85
N ALA A 128 -15.26 10.81 1.46
CA ALA A 128 -14.81 11.59 2.60
C ALA A 128 -13.56 12.41 2.28
N PHE A 129 -13.61 13.67 2.69
CA PHE A 129 -12.44 14.54 2.79
C PHE A 129 -12.15 14.69 4.28
N LEU A 130 -11.22 13.88 4.75
CA LEU A 130 -10.97 13.67 6.17
C LEU A 130 -9.56 14.12 6.54
N THR A 131 -9.45 14.80 7.68
CA THR A 131 -8.18 14.93 8.42
C THR A 131 -8.41 14.39 9.83
N ALA A 132 -7.60 13.45 10.26
CA ALA A 132 -7.64 12.90 11.61
C ALA A 132 -6.29 13.03 12.30
N GLU A 133 -6.32 13.32 13.60
CA GLU A 133 -5.19 13.13 14.49
C GLU A 133 -5.00 11.62 14.78
N ASN A 134 -4.38 11.26 15.89
CA ASN A 134 -4.05 9.88 16.19
C ASN A 134 -5.29 9.02 16.46
N LEU A 135 -5.25 7.78 15.99
CA LEU A 135 -6.33 6.80 16.08
C LEU A 135 -5.84 5.44 16.61
N GLY A 136 -6.75 4.60 17.05
CA GLY A 136 -6.47 3.23 17.47
C GLY A 136 -6.22 2.33 16.25
N ALA A 137 -7.25 1.90 15.60
CA ALA A 137 -7.19 1.19 14.32
C ALA A 137 -8.10 1.91 13.31
N THR A 138 -7.88 1.65 12.02
CA THR A 138 -8.65 2.35 10.98
C THR A 138 -9.02 1.37 9.87
N ASP A 139 -10.32 1.35 9.48
CA ASP A 139 -10.85 0.54 8.38
C ASP A 139 -11.59 1.44 7.39
N LEU A 140 -11.11 1.49 6.15
CA LEU A 140 -11.58 2.40 5.11
C LEU A 140 -12.12 1.63 3.89
N ASP A 141 -13.42 1.71 3.60
CA ASP A 141 -13.98 1.31 2.30
C ASP A 141 -14.30 2.57 1.48
N LEU A 142 -13.29 3.05 0.74
CA LEU A 142 -13.35 4.26 -0.05
C LEU A 142 -13.76 3.93 -1.48
N ARG A 143 -14.86 4.52 -1.90
CA ARG A 143 -15.38 4.33 -3.25
C ARG A 143 -15.41 5.68 -3.97
N TYR A 144 -14.94 5.70 -5.21
CA TYR A 144 -14.91 6.88 -6.07
C TYR A 144 -13.72 7.80 -5.78
N CYS A 145 -13.92 9.01 -5.28
CA CYS A 145 -12.88 9.95 -4.90
C CYS A 145 -12.91 10.22 -3.38
N GLY A 146 -11.93 10.93 -2.90
CA GLY A 146 -11.82 11.38 -1.52
C GLY A 146 -10.36 11.66 -1.17
N LYS A 147 -10.16 12.21 0.00
CA LYS A 147 -8.82 12.34 0.58
C LYS A 147 -8.89 12.10 2.07
N VAL A 148 -8.10 11.17 2.54
CA VAL A 148 -8.04 10.79 3.95
C VAL A 148 -6.62 11.02 4.44
N ASN A 149 -6.43 12.01 5.31
CA ASN A 149 -5.14 12.28 5.94
C ASN A 149 -5.24 11.84 7.41
N LEU A 150 -4.44 10.88 7.79
CA LEU A 150 -4.37 10.32 9.13
C LEU A 150 -3.07 10.76 9.81
N GLY A 151 -3.13 11.02 11.10
CA GLY A 151 -1.94 11.02 11.96
C GLY A 151 -1.46 9.60 12.22
N ASP A 152 -1.03 9.31 13.47
CA ASP A 152 -0.60 7.97 13.83
C ASP A 152 -1.79 7.03 13.97
N VAL A 153 -1.68 5.81 13.41
CA VAL A 153 -2.61 4.71 13.61
C VAL A 153 -1.92 3.63 14.45
N MET A 154 -2.22 3.60 15.75
CA MET A 154 -1.54 2.71 16.71
C MET A 154 -1.76 1.23 16.41
N GLY A 155 -2.88 0.88 15.79
CA GLY A 155 -3.23 -0.46 15.37
C GLY A 155 -3.04 -0.68 13.87
N GLU A 156 -3.91 -1.49 13.29
CA GLU A 156 -3.88 -1.80 11.85
C GLU A 156 -4.63 -0.72 11.05
N LEU A 157 -4.03 -0.30 9.93
CA LEU A 157 -4.70 0.42 8.85
C LEU A 157 -5.16 -0.57 7.80
N ARG A 158 -6.46 -0.77 7.68
CA ARG A 158 -7.08 -1.47 6.55
C ARG A 158 -7.68 -0.48 5.60
N ALA A 159 -7.40 -0.61 4.30
CA ALA A 159 -8.08 0.22 3.31
C ALA A 159 -8.42 -0.57 2.04
N ASN A 160 -9.60 -0.32 1.53
CA ASN A 160 -10.05 -0.81 0.24
C ASN A 160 -10.40 0.40 -0.63
N ILE A 161 -9.42 0.84 -1.41
CA ILE A 161 -9.51 2.04 -2.24
C ILE A 161 -10.00 1.62 -3.62
N ARG A 162 -11.19 2.07 -3.99
CA ARG A 162 -11.82 1.78 -5.29
C ARG A 162 -12.15 3.07 -6.01
N GLY A 163 -11.34 3.47 -6.92
CA GLY A 163 -11.51 4.73 -7.65
C GLY A 163 -10.24 5.58 -7.58
N SER A 164 -10.37 6.84 -7.17
CA SER A 164 -9.28 7.81 -7.12
C SER A 164 -9.24 8.52 -5.75
N ALA A 165 -9.47 7.79 -4.69
CA ALA A 165 -9.32 8.33 -3.34
C ALA A 165 -7.88 8.14 -2.86
N ASP A 166 -7.30 9.18 -2.25
CA ASP A 166 -5.94 9.16 -1.72
C ASP A 166 -5.97 8.99 -0.19
N VAL A 167 -5.03 8.24 0.32
CA VAL A 167 -4.87 8.01 1.77
C VAL A 167 -3.44 8.32 2.17
N THR A 168 -3.26 9.17 3.17
CA THR A 168 -1.95 9.41 3.79
C THR A 168 -1.99 9.09 5.27
N ALA A 169 -0.92 8.53 5.82
CA ALA A 169 -0.78 8.27 7.26
C ALA A 169 0.68 8.45 7.71
N LEU A 170 0.88 8.77 9.00
CA LEU A 170 2.22 8.89 9.57
C LEU A 170 2.73 7.52 10.04
N ASP A 171 2.73 7.27 11.34
CA ASP A 171 3.18 6.00 11.91
C ASP A 171 2.01 5.03 12.02
N VAL A 172 2.12 3.86 11.39
CA VAL A 172 1.07 2.83 11.38
C VAL A 172 1.58 1.53 12.01
N GLY A 173 0.75 0.85 12.80
CA GLY A 173 1.10 -0.47 13.33
C GLY A 173 1.33 -1.46 12.18
N ASP A 174 0.29 -2.02 11.63
CA ASP A 174 0.35 -2.86 10.42
C ASP A 174 -0.55 -2.29 9.32
N VAL A 175 -0.24 -2.57 8.06
CA VAL A 175 -0.97 -2.08 6.88
C VAL A 175 -1.52 -3.25 6.08
N ALA A 176 -2.82 -3.22 5.79
CA ALA A 176 -3.47 -4.18 4.89
C ALA A 176 -4.34 -3.44 3.86
N VAL A 177 -3.76 -3.11 2.71
CA VAL A 177 -4.39 -2.22 1.73
C VAL A 177 -4.58 -2.88 0.37
N THR A 178 -5.75 -2.64 -0.22
CA THR A 178 -6.04 -3.01 -1.61
C THR A 178 -6.44 -1.75 -2.38
N ILE A 179 -5.66 -1.41 -3.40
CA ILE A 179 -5.94 -0.33 -4.33
C ILE A 179 -6.50 -0.91 -5.63
N LYS A 180 -7.67 -0.43 -6.05
CA LYS A 180 -8.32 -0.79 -7.32
C LYS A 180 -8.75 0.46 -8.06
N GLY A 181 -7.89 0.99 -8.88
CA GLY A 181 -8.14 2.24 -9.60
C GLY A 181 -6.89 3.08 -9.74
N SER A 182 -7.00 4.36 -9.42
CA SER A 182 -5.94 5.37 -9.54
C SER A 182 -5.85 6.23 -8.26
N GLY A 183 -6.22 5.70 -7.13
CA GLY A 183 -6.05 6.35 -5.84
C GLY A 183 -4.72 5.92 -5.22
N ASP A 184 -4.08 6.82 -4.49
CA ASP A 184 -2.73 6.66 -3.99
C ASP A 184 -2.71 6.41 -2.47
N LEU A 185 -1.64 5.78 -2.02
CA LEU A 185 -1.37 5.52 -0.61
C LEU A 185 0.02 6.04 -0.25
N ASP A 186 0.12 6.86 0.78
CA ASP A 186 1.38 7.37 1.32
C ASP A 186 1.41 7.12 2.84
N VAL A 187 2.37 6.32 3.29
CA VAL A 187 2.55 5.97 4.71
C VAL A 187 4.00 6.17 5.10
N GLN A 188 4.23 6.99 6.12
CA GLN A 188 5.60 7.27 6.54
C GLN A 188 6.28 6.01 7.11
N ASN A 189 5.75 5.44 8.19
CA ASN A 189 6.33 4.23 8.78
C ASN A 189 5.24 3.17 9.04
N ALA A 190 5.58 1.89 8.81
CA ALA A 190 4.68 0.79 9.09
C ALA A 190 5.38 -0.43 9.71
N GLY A 191 4.61 -1.26 10.38
CA GLY A 191 5.01 -2.59 10.77
C GLY A 191 5.02 -3.55 9.57
N PHE A 192 4.18 -4.57 9.59
CA PHE A 192 3.98 -5.43 8.43
C PHE A 192 3.08 -4.76 7.39
N VAL A 193 3.48 -4.77 6.12
CA VAL A 193 2.70 -4.26 5.00
C VAL A 193 2.21 -5.41 4.13
N SER A 194 0.88 -5.51 3.96
CA SER A 194 0.24 -6.37 2.97
C SER A 194 -0.47 -5.49 1.94
N LEU A 195 0.11 -5.35 0.75
CA LEU A 195 -0.35 -4.42 -0.28
C LEU A 195 -0.75 -5.14 -1.56
N SER A 196 -1.91 -4.79 -2.11
CA SER A 196 -2.32 -5.24 -3.44
C SER A 196 -2.76 -4.06 -4.28
N VAL A 197 -2.00 -3.72 -5.31
CA VAL A 197 -2.31 -2.68 -6.29
C VAL A 197 -2.86 -3.31 -7.55
N THR A 198 -4.03 -2.83 -8.01
CA THR A 198 -4.64 -3.25 -9.27
C THR A 198 -5.16 -2.01 -9.99
N GLY A 199 -4.47 -1.58 -11.02
CA GLY A 199 -4.76 -0.34 -11.76
C GLY A 199 -3.52 0.51 -11.96
N SER A 200 -3.64 1.81 -11.68
CA SER A 200 -2.58 2.82 -11.89
C SER A 200 -2.47 3.74 -10.67
N GLY A 201 -2.85 3.28 -9.51
CA GLY A 201 -2.62 3.99 -8.25
C GLY A 201 -1.30 3.56 -7.65
N ASP A 202 -0.59 4.48 -7.02
CA ASP A 202 0.74 4.31 -6.50
C ASP A 202 0.73 4.12 -4.97
N ALA A 203 1.80 3.55 -4.43
CA ALA A 203 1.94 3.42 -2.98
C ALA A 203 3.38 3.71 -2.54
N GLU A 204 3.53 4.59 -1.57
CA GLU A 204 4.81 5.03 -1.03
C GLU A 204 4.90 4.75 0.47
N PHE A 205 6.05 4.24 0.92
CA PHE A 205 6.38 3.98 2.32
C PHE A 205 7.81 4.43 2.61
N GLU A 206 8.04 5.20 3.68
CA GLU A 206 9.42 5.58 4.03
C GLU A 206 10.19 4.42 4.70
N ASN A 207 9.63 3.80 5.75
CA ASN A 207 10.26 2.66 6.40
C ASN A 207 9.22 1.62 6.83
N VAL A 208 9.53 0.35 6.58
CA VAL A 208 8.67 -0.76 7.00
C VAL A 208 9.47 -1.89 7.64
N LYS A 209 8.83 -2.67 8.51
CA LYS A 209 9.50 -3.84 9.11
C LYS A 209 9.57 -5.02 8.16
N SER A 210 8.54 -5.25 7.35
CA SER A 210 8.50 -6.27 6.31
C SER A 210 7.31 -6.05 5.39
N ALA A 211 7.37 -6.56 4.15
CA ALA A 211 6.32 -6.34 3.17
C ALA A 211 5.99 -7.59 2.33
N ASP A 212 4.69 -7.75 2.03
CA ASP A 212 4.15 -8.67 1.02
C ASP A 212 3.35 -7.83 0.01
N VAL A 213 3.84 -7.72 -1.21
CA VAL A 213 3.39 -6.78 -2.22
C VAL A 213 2.94 -7.49 -3.47
N LYS A 214 1.80 -7.09 -4.00
CA LYS A 214 1.32 -7.55 -5.29
C LYS A 214 0.90 -6.38 -6.17
N VAL A 215 1.59 -6.17 -7.27
CA VAL A 215 1.24 -5.18 -8.29
C VAL A 215 0.64 -5.88 -9.51
N THR A 216 -0.49 -5.37 -10.00
CA THR A 216 -1.14 -5.85 -11.21
C THR A 216 -1.70 -4.64 -11.99
N GLY A 217 -0.99 -4.18 -12.98
CA GLY A 217 -1.32 -2.96 -13.72
C GLY A 217 -0.10 -2.11 -14.00
N SER A 218 -0.21 -0.81 -13.78
CA SER A 218 0.82 0.19 -14.07
C SER A 218 1.00 1.17 -12.90
N GLY A 219 0.59 0.80 -11.72
CA GLY A 219 0.86 1.56 -10.51
C GLY A 219 2.19 1.14 -9.91
N ASP A 220 2.93 2.08 -9.37
CA ASP A 220 4.26 1.90 -8.83
C ASP A 220 4.23 1.75 -7.29
N VAL A 221 5.24 1.10 -6.74
CA VAL A 221 5.36 0.92 -5.30
C VAL A 221 6.77 1.24 -4.84
N ASP A 222 6.89 2.26 -4.00
CA ASP A 222 8.15 2.74 -3.46
C ASP A 222 8.28 2.45 -1.96
N PHE A 223 9.39 1.85 -1.57
CA PHE A 223 9.80 1.70 -0.19
C PHE A 223 11.14 2.40 0.05
N GLY A 224 11.25 3.14 1.14
CA GLY A 224 12.57 3.52 1.65
C GLY A 224 13.34 2.27 2.11
N ASN A 225 13.42 2.01 3.41
CA ASN A 225 14.10 0.80 3.90
C ASN A 225 13.12 -0.25 4.46
N ILE A 226 13.51 -1.52 4.31
CA ILE A 226 12.75 -2.67 4.83
C ILE A 226 13.63 -3.41 5.85
N ASP A 227 13.29 -3.30 7.14
CA ASP A 227 14.06 -3.90 8.25
C ASP A 227 14.04 -5.44 8.26
N GLY A 228 13.21 -6.08 7.46
CA GLY A 228 13.06 -7.53 7.40
C GLY A 228 12.84 -8.02 5.96
N ALA A 229 11.97 -8.99 5.77
CA ALA A 229 11.76 -9.63 4.47
C ALA A 229 10.86 -8.83 3.53
N LEU A 230 11.17 -8.90 2.22
CA LEU A 230 10.32 -8.43 1.13
C LEU A 230 9.90 -9.61 0.26
N ALA A 231 8.59 -9.78 0.08
CA ALA A 231 8.02 -10.67 -0.92
C ALA A 231 7.20 -9.85 -1.93
N ALA A 232 7.61 -9.83 -3.19
CA ALA A 232 6.99 -9.01 -4.21
C ALA A 232 6.56 -9.83 -5.43
N VAL A 233 5.39 -9.50 -5.96
CA VAL A 233 4.84 -10.08 -7.20
C VAL A 233 4.41 -8.96 -8.13
N SER A 234 5.02 -8.85 -9.32
CA SER A 234 4.60 -7.90 -10.36
C SER A 234 4.01 -8.62 -11.58
N ARG A 235 2.82 -8.17 -12.02
CA ARG A 235 2.13 -8.68 -13.22
C ARG A 235 1.60 -7.52 -14.05
N GLY A 236 2.48 -6.74 -14.62
CA GLY A 236 2.09 -5.54 -15.36
C GLY A 236 3.29 -4.77 -15.87
N SER A 237 3.20 -3.45 -15.80
CA SER A 237 4.25 -2.50 -16.18
C SER A 237 4.49 -1.46 -15.06
N GLY A 238 4.00 -1.72 -13.87
CA GLY A 238 4.32 -0.92 -12.69
C GLY A 238 5.62 -1.40 -12.07
N ASP A 239 6.42 -0.46 -11.59
CA ASP A 239 7.74 -0.68 -11.03
C ASP A 239 7.67 -0.87 -9.52
N ILE A 240 8.69 -1.49 -8.96
CA ILE A 240 8.83 -1.66 -7.52
C ILE A 240 10.23 -1.23 -7.12
N ASP A 241 10.32 -0.16 -6.33
CA ASP A 241 11.57 0.37 -5.82
C ASP A 241 11.67 0.15 -4.30
N ALA A 242 12.85 -0.20 -3.82
CA ALA A 242 13.13 -0.24 -2.39
C ALA A 242 14.57 0.18 -2.09
N GLY A 243 14.77 0.81 -0.95
CA GLY A 243 16.12 0.99 -0.40
C GLY A 243 16.69 -0.36 0.06
N ASP A 244 17.32 -0.40 1.22
CA ASP A 244 17.92 -1.63 1.73
C ASP A 244 16.87 -2.60 2.28
N VAL A 245 17.06 -3.90 2.02
CA VAL A 245 16.24 -5.01 2.54
C VAL A 245 17.09 -5.85 3.49
N ALA A 246 16.84 -5.74 4.79
CA ALA A 246 17.64 -6.43 5.80
C ALA A 246 17.33 -7.94 5.96
N GLY A 247 16.25 -8.43 5.36
CA GLY A 247 15.82 -9.83 5.41
C GLY A 247 15.86 -10.56 4.08
N ASP A 248 15.21 -11.71 4.03
CA ASP A 248 15.11 -12.50 2.80
C ASP A 248 14.28 -11.77 1.74
N PHE A 249 14.71 -11.89 0.48
CA PHE A 249 14.03 -11.27 -0.65
C PHE A 249 13.47 -12.31 -1.62
N THR A 250 12.22 -12.13 -2.04
CA THR A 250 11.58 -12.97 -3.06
C THR A 250 10.84 -12.11 -4.07
N TYR A 251 11.10 -12.31 -5.35
CA TYR A 251 10.42 -11.61 -6.45
C TYR A 251 9.93 -12.56 -7.53
N ASP A 252 8.69 -12.38 -7.96
CA ASP A 252 8.09 -13.12 -9.08
C ASP A 252 7.45 -12.13 -10.05
N ALA A 253 8.10 -11.90 -11.19
CA ALA A 253 7.67 -10.97 -12.22
C ALA A 253 7.17 -11.67 -13.48
N GLY A 254 6.13 -11.08 -14.08
CA GLY A 254 5.57 -11.55 -15.35
C GLY A 254 5.00 -10.40 -16.16
N GLY A 255 5.84 -9.44 -16.50
CA GLY A 255 5.44 -8.23 -17.23
C GLY A 255 6.64 -7.50 -17.79
N SER A 256 6.57 -6.17 -17.79
CA SER A 256 7.64 -5.27 -18.20
C SER A 256 7.87 -4.16 -17.18
N GLY A 257 7.40 -4.32 -15.97
CA GLY A 257 7.78 -3.45 -14.85
C GLY A 257 9.13 -3.88 -14.31
N ASP A 258 9.91 -2.89 -13.89
CA ASP A 258 11.26 -3.06 -13.38
C ASP A 258 11.26 -3.18 -11.85
N LEU A 259 12.37 -3.64 -11.31
CA LEU A 259 12.60 -3.67 -9.87
C LEU A 259 14.01 -3.17 -9.56
N ASP A 260 14.06 -2.13 -8.71
CA ASP A 260 15.31 -1.58 -8.20
C ASP A 260 15.37 -1.69 -6.67
N ILE A 261 16.43 -2.32 -6.16
CA ILE A 261 16.66 -2.49 -4.71
C ILE A 261 18.11 -2.10 -4.37
N GLY A 262 18.29 -1.44 -3.23
CA GLY A 262 19.60 -1.23 -2.64
C GLY A 262 20.28 -2.53 -2.21
N ASP A 263 20.82 -2.61 -1.01
CA ASP A 263 21.48 -3.82 -0.51
C ASP A 263 20.47 -4.85 0.04
N VAL A 264 20.67 -6.14 -0.28
CA VAL A 264 19.92 -7.23 0.37
C VAL A 264 20.83 -7.97 1.35
N MET A 265 20.49 -7.90 2.64
CA MET A 265 21.29 -8.45 3.75
C MET A 265 20.67 -9.70 4.40
N GLY A 266 19.78 -10.38 3.71
CA GLY A 266 19.12 -11.60 4.18
C GLY A 266 19.95 -12.87 4.03
N THR A 267 19.32 -13.99 4.29
CA THR A 267 19.95 -15.30 4.04
C THR A 267 19.75 -15.74 2.58
N ARG A 268 18.65 -15.33 1.96
CA ARG A 268 18.22 -15.82 0.65
C ARG A 268 17.70 -14.70 -0.24
N ILE A 269 18.09 -14.77 -1.51
CA ILE A 269 17.43 -14.10 -2.63
C ILE A 269 16.82 -15.17 -3.54
N ALA A 270 15.54 -14.99 -3.94
CA ALA A 270 14.87 -15.85 -4.92
C ALA A 270 14.10 -15.01 -5.94
N ILE A 271 14.58 -14.97 -7.17
CA ILE A 271 14.05 -14.15 -8.26
C ILE A 271 13.56 -15.04 -9.39
N THR A 272 12.35 -14.80 -9.86
CA THR A 272 11.80 -15.40 -11.06
C THR A 272 11.25 -14.29 -11.95
N VAL A 273 11.84 -14.09 -13.12
CA VAL A 273 11.38 -13.12 -14.12
C VAL A 273 10.93 -13.85 -15.38
N SER A 274 9.74 -13.53 -15.85
CA SER A 274 9.19 -14.07 -17.10
C SER A 274 8.55 -12.95 -17.92
N GLY A 275 9.37 -12.13 -18.55
CA GLY A 275 8.89 -10.94 -19.25
C GLY A 275 10.01 -10.17 -19.92
N SER A 276 9.91 -8.84 -19.85
CA SER A 276 10.91 -7.90 -20.38
C SER A 276 11.28 -6.83 -19.35
N GLY A 277 10.82 -6.97 -18.12
CA GLY A 277 11.24 -6.10 -17.02
C GLY A 277 12.60 -6.49 -16.48
N ASP A 278 13.35 -5.51 -16.04
CA ASP A 278 14.69 -5.68 -15.51
C ASP A 278 14.68 -5.70 -13.97
N VAL A 279 15.70 -6.30 -13.41
CA VAL A 279 15.89 -6.39 -11.95
C VAL A 279 17.29 -5.95 -11.62
N ASN A 280 17.41 -4.91 -10.81
CA ASN A 280 18.69 -4.41 -10.32
C ASN A 280 18.73 -4.49 -8.79
N ILE A 281 19.81 -5.08 -8.26
CA ILE A 281 20.10 -5.12 -6.81
C ILE A 281 21.54 -4.65 -6.63
N ASP A 282 21.71 -3.50 -5.99
CA ASP A 282 23.00 -2.80 -5.88
C ASP A 282 24.05 -3.60 -5.10
N GLY A 283 23.64 -4.48 -4.18
CA GLY A 283 24.61 -5.27 -3.42
C GLY A 283 24.02 -6.15 -2.32
N GLY A 284 24.85 -6.42 -1.32
CA GLY A 284 24.54 -7.24 -0.16
C GLY A 284 25.22 -8.61 -0.17
N ASP A 285 25.19 -9.30 0.97
CA ASP A 285 25.81 -10.61 1.16
C ASP A 285 24.76 -11.64 1.54
N VAL A 286 24.56 -12.67 0.70
CA VAL A 286 23.57 -13.72 0.95
C VAL A 286 24.19 -15.13 0.92
N LYS A 287 23.54 -16.09 1.54
CA LYS A 287 23.99 -17.49 1.48
C LYS A 287 23.45 -18.22 0.26
N ILE A 288 22.26 -17.89 -0.17
CA ILE A 288 21.57 -18.61 -1.24
C ILE A 288 21.00 -17.60 -2.24
N LEU A 289 21.49 -17.65 -3.46
CA LEU A 289 21.00 -16.88 -4.59
C LEU A 289 20.34 -17.81 -5.60
N ASN A 290 19.04 -17.65 -5.83
CA ASN A 290 18.32 -18.38 -6.88
C ASN A 290 17.73 -17.39 -7.87
N ILE A 291 18.17 -17.42 -9.11
CA ILE A 291 17.65 -16.57 -10.18
C ILE A 291 17.18 -17.43 -11.34
N SER A 292 15.96 -17.19 -11.80
CA SER A 292 15.41 -17.78 -13.01
C SER A 292 14.85 -16.68 -13.90
N ALA A 293 15.56 -16.35 -14.96
CA ALA A 293 15.18 -15.34 -15.93
C ALA A 293 14.73 -15.97 -17.26
N SER A 294 13.63 -15.50 -17.79
CA SER A 294 13.11 -15.96 -19.08
C SER A 294 12.40 -14.83 -19.84
N GLY A 295 12.58 -14.78 -21.13
CA GLY A 295 12.01 -13.71 -21.96
C GLY A 295 13.10 -12.85 -22.57
N ALA A 296 13.07 -11.54 -22.31
CA ALA A 296 14.08 -10.57 -22.75
C ALA A 296 14.45 -9.62 -21.58
N SER A 297 14.66 -10.18 -20.41
CA SER A 297 14.91 -9.47 -19.16
C SER A 297 16.40 -9.51 -18.79
N GLU A 298 16.85 -8.52 -18.04
CA GLU A 298 18.15 -8.47 -17.39
C GLU A 298 17.97 -8.58 -15.87
N VAL A 299 18.83 -9.38 -15.22
CA VAL A 299 18.89 -9.44 -13.76
C VAL A 299 20.33 -9.18 -13.34
N ASP A 300 20.56 -8.06 -12.69
CA ASP A 300 21.85 -7.68 -12.13
C ASP A 300 21.82 -7.73 -10.60
N TYR A 301 22.72 -8.49 -10.01
CA TYR A 301 22.96 -8.55 -8.58
C TYR A 301 24.45 -8.29 -8.30
N ASP A 302 24.78 -7.09 -7.86
CA ASP A 302 26.17 -6.68 -7.63
C ASP A 302 26.78 -7.19 -6.30
N GLY A 303 25.98 -7.91 -5.51
CA GLY A 303 26.40 -8.46 -4.21
C GLY A 303 27.20 -9.75 -4.27
N THR A 304 27.38 -10.35 -3.08
CA THR A 304 28.09 -11.63 -2.89
C THR A 304 27.14 -12.74 -2.44
N ALA A 305 27.20 -13.91 -3.08
CA ALA A 305 26.49 -15.10 -2.64
C ALA A 305 27.46 -16.22 -2.22
N GLU A 306 27.10 -17.03 -1.21
CA GLU A 306 27.83 -18.25 -0.94
C GLU A 306 27.55 -19.29 -2.05
N ASN A 307 26.27 -19.54 -2.34
CA ASN A 307 25.83 -20.51 -3.36
C ASN A 307 24.85 -19.88 -4.33
N ALA A 308 24.97 -20.18 -5.61
CA ALA A 308 24.10 -19.68 -6.65
C ALA A 308 23.52 -20.80 -7.55
N ASP A 309 22.20 -20.74 -7.81
CA ASP A 309 21.50 -21.54 -8.83
C ASP A 309 20.86 -20.58 -9.85
N LEU A 310 21.44 -20.51 -11.05
CA LEU A 310 21.16 -19.52 -12.06
C LEU A 310 20.60 -20.16 -13.32
N ILE A 311 19.44 -19.73 -13.78
CA ILE A 311 18.81 -20.25 -15.01
C ILE A 311 18.40 -19.08 -15.89
N ALA A 312 19.04 -18.97 -17.06
CA ALA A 312 18.69 -17.97 -18.07
C ALA A 312 18.16 -18.64 -19.33
N THR A 313 17.03 -18.19 -19.84
CA THR A 313 16.41 -18.77 -21.04
C THR A 313 15.77 -17.71 -21.94
N GLY A 314 15.86 -17.89 -23.26
CA GLY A 314 15.34 -16.92 -24.22
C GLY A 314 16.42 -15.96 -24.67
N ALA A 315 16.24 -14.67 -24.41
CA ALA A 315 17.21 -13.61 -24.59
C ALA A 315 17.41 -12.83 -23.29
N SER A 316 17.39 -13.55 -22.17
CA SER A 316 17.57 -12.94 -20.84
C SER A 316 19.01 -13.09 -20.37
N ASP A 317 19.52 -12.08 -19.67
CA ASP A 317 20.86 -12.05 -19.15
C ASP A 317 20.85 -11.99 -17.61
N ILE A 318 21.82 -12.67 -16.99
CA ILE A 318 22.00 -12.66 -15.53
C ILE A 318 23.44 -12.26 -15.23
N TYR A 319 23.61 -11.20 -14.49
CA TYR A 319 24.88 -10.73 -13.98
C TYR A 319 24.93 -10.89 -12.46
N VAL A 320 26.02 -11.48 -11.95
CA VAL A 320 26.21 -11.66 -10.49
C VAL A 320 27.57 -11.12 -10.10
N GLY A 321 27.64 -10.34 -9.04
CA GLY A 321 28.87 -9.75 -8.55
C GLY A 321 29.89 -10.80 -8.17
N LYS A 322 29.57 -11.64 -7.17
CA LYS A 322 30.50 -12.69 -6.73
C LYS A 322 29.79 -13.93 -6.17
N VAL A 323 30.36 -15.12 -6.42
CA VAL A 323 29.95 -16.37 -5.75
C VAL A 323 31.19 -17.04 -5.11
N THR A 324 31.09 -17.41 -3.84
CA THR A 324 32.25 -17.87 -3.06
C THR A 324 32.36 -19.38 -2.90
N ASP A 325 31.29 -20.15 -3.11
CA ASP A 325 31.27 -21.62 -2.95
C ASP A 325 30.74 -22.32 -4.20
N GLU A 326 29.47 -22.72 -4.26
CA GLU A 326 28.92 -23.51 -5.37
C GLU A 326 28.13 -22.68 -6.37
N VAL A 327 28.41 -22.84 -7.67
CA VAL A 327 27.64 -22.29 -8.78
C VAL A 327 26.99 -23.41 -9.58
N ARG A 328 25.69 -23.30 -9.79
CA ARG A 328 24.96 -24.08 -10.80
C ARG A 328 24.37 -23.12 -11.80
N SER A 329 24.76 -23.24 -13.06
CA SER A 329 24.22 -22.37 -14.10
C SER A 329 23.66 -23.16 -15.26
N LYS A 330 22.63 -22.58 -15.92
CA LYS A 330 22.02 -23.18 -17.11
C LYS A 330 21.50 -22.10 -18.03
N GLU A 331 22.06 -22.11 -19.23
CA GLU A 331 21.67 -21.20 -20.31
C GLU A 331 20.93 -21.93 -21.43
N ARG A 332 19.95 -21.27 -22.03
CA ARG A 332 19.25 -21.77 -23.21
C ARG A 332 18.80 -20.61 -24.11
N GLY A 333 19.02 -20.71 -25.40
CA GLY A 333 18.67 -19.69 -26.39
C GLY A 333 19.81 -18.73 -26.64
N ALA A 334 19.57 -17.44 -26.59
CA ALA A 334 20.56 -16.38 -26.70
C ALA A 334 20.86 -15.73 -25.32
N ALA A 335 20.58 -16.45 -24.24
CA ALA A 335 20.76 -16.00 -22.88
C ALA A 335 22.23 -16.09 -22.43
N GLU A 336 22.65 -15.18 -21.56
CA GLU A 336 23.99 -15.14 -20.97
C GLU A 336 23.93 -15.14 -19.44
N ILE A 337 24.88 -15.83 -18.79
CA ILE A 337 25.10 -15.76 -17.35
C ILE A 337 26.55 -15.37 -17.11
N SER A 338 26.80 -14.26 -16.45
CA SER A 338 28.11 -13.73 -16.14
C SER A 338 28.31 -13.53 -14.63
N ILE A 339 29.40 -14.01 -14.09
CA ILE A 339 29.79 -13.80 -12.69
C ILE A 339 31.07 -12.98 -12.72
N ARG A 340 31.08 -11.86 -12.03
CA ARG A 340 32.25 -10.99 -11.90
C ARG A 340 33.18 -11.59 -10.83
N ASP A 341 34.49 -11.54 -11.04
CA ASP A 341 35.52 -12.10 -10.11
C ASP A 341 35.85 -11.12 -8.97
#